data_41e2c67956f24a61231246265bc94647
#
_entry.id   41e2c67956f24a61231246265bc94647
#
_cell.length_a   1.000
_cell.length_b   1.000
_cell.length_c   1.000
_cell.angle_alpha   90.00
_cell.angle_beta   90.00
_cell.angle_gamma   90.00
#
_symmetry.space_group_name_H-M   'P 1'
#
loop_
_entity.id
_entity.type
_entity.pdbx_description
1 polymer ?
#
loop_
_entity_poly.entity_id
_entity_poly.type
_entity_poly.pdbx_seq_one_letter_code
_entity_poly.pdbx_strand_id
1 'polypeptide(L)'
;MKSKIHRRILVVFNLTYQSGREQLDGYFRYADCHGNWDTLVVPSTDESYGQMTKSILKRGIDGAIVKSESTESFEADVFAADIPVVAIDRPRISRPYNADAYVVNDNERIGREAARHFDSLGRFASYGFVPQEDNREWSHIRGAAFRAAVKERQRDAKVSERSGPLADWLAALPKPVAVFAAFDMCAADVIETCHELHLKVPKDVAVIGVDNDTTICEHTKPKLTSIRPDHVGQGFAAAKELDRLLSGKAKRRDFITCPPIGISERDSTAAVPPGVHIVREANAYLDKHALEPIRVADVVSSVRVSARLANLRYSEATGHSIQAELVARRLAEVKRLLSGTDWPMTRIAMRCGFKSQTVLANLFSSHFGMSMRSYRNASR
;
A
#
# COMPACT_ATOMS: atom_id res chain seq x y z
N MET A 1 -4.40 46.10 -7.54
CA MET A 1 -4.37 44.89 -6.71
C MET A 1 -5.82 44.44 -6.53
N LYS A 2 -6.23 43.30 -7.09
CA LYS A 2 -7.53 42.71 -6.77
C LYS A 2 -7.50 42.31 -5.30
N SER A 3 -8.42 42.86 -4.49
CA SER A 3 -8.65 42.42 -3.12
C SER A 3 -8.79 40.91 -3.12
N LYS A 4 -7.90 40.16 -2.43
CA LYS A 4 -8.09 38.72 -2.23
C LYS A 4 -9.38 38.56 -1.43
N ILE A 5 -10.35 37.83 -1.99
CA ILE A 5 -11.61 37.53 -1.32
C ILE A 5 -11.30 36.75 -0.07
N HIS A 6 -11.69 37.25 1.09
CA HIS A 6 -11.56 36.55 2.38
C HIS A 6 -12.65 35.48 2.43
N ARG A 7 -12.27 34.24 2.71
CA ARG A 7 -13.18 33.08 2.76
C ARG A 7 -13.10 32.38 4.11
N ARG A 8 -14.24 31.95 4.61
CA ARG A 8 -14.36 31.19 5.86
C ARG A 8 -14.53 29.72 5.55
N ILE A 9 -13.58 28.92 5.95
CA ILE A 9 -13.52 27.48 5.64
C ILE A 9 -13.72 26.67 6.93
N LEU A 10 -14.67 25.73 6.89
CA LEU A 10 -14.88 24.74 7.94
C LEU A 10 -14.08 23.48 7.64
N VAL A 11 -13.27 23.05 8.61
CA VAL A 11 -12.50 21.81 8.53
C VAL A 11 -12.93 20.90 9.67
N VAL A 12 -13.47 19.72 9.33
CA VAL A 12 -13.95 18.71 10.30
C VAL A 12 -13.09 17.47 10.18
N PHE A 13 -12.16 17.28 11.13
CA PHE A 13 -11.19 16.17 11.11
C PHE A 13 -11.15 15.45 12.45
N ASN A 14 -10.91 14.12 12.40
CA ASN A 14 -10.57 13.36 13.60
C ASN A 14 -9.11 13.58 13.97
N LEU A 15 -8.85 14.43 14.94
CA LEU A 15 -7.50 14.79 15.39
C LEU A 15 -6.92 13.81 16.43
N THR A 16 -7.69 12.81 16.85
CA THR A 16 -7.22 11.75 17.75
C THR A 16 -6.12 10.92 17.06
N TYR A 17 -6.30 10.63 15.79
CA TYR A 17 -5.32 9.87 14.99
C TYR A 17 -4.27 10.78 14.34
N GLN A 18 -3.05 10.26 14.18
CA GLN A 18 -1.98 10.97 13.48
C GLN A 18 -2.39 11.33 12.05
N SER A 19 -3.09 10.44 11.35
CA SER A 19 -3.58 10.68 9.97
C SER A 19 -4.41 11.97 9.85
N GLY A 20 -5.31 12.23 10.82
CA GLY A 20 -6.12 13.46 10.83
C GLY A 20 -5.28 14.72 11.07
N ARG A 21 -4.28 14.64 11.96
CA ARG A 21 -3.36 15.76 12.22
C ARG A 21 -2.46 16.06 11.01
N GLU A 22 -1.99 15.03 10.30
CA GLU A 22 -1.19 15.18 9.07
C GLU A 22 -2.04 15.73 7.92
N GLN A 23 -3.30 15.32 7.79
CA GLN A 23 -4.21 15.90 6.81
C GLN A 23 -4.48 17.38 7.09
N LEU A 24 -4.64 17.76 8.36
CA LEU A 24 -4.78 19.16 8.76
C LEU A 24 -3.52 19.98 8.44
N ASP A 25 -2.33 19.42 8.67
CA ASP A 25 -1.06 20.04 8.27
C ASP A 25 -1.01 20.27 6.75
N GLY A 26 -1.39 19.27 5.96
CA GLY A 26 -1.49 19.39 4.50
C GLY A 26 -2.47 20.48 4.04
N TYR A 27 -3.61 20.57 4.69
CA TYR A 27 -4.57 21.64 4.46
C TYR A 27 -3.95 23.01 4.71
N PHE A 28 -3.31 23.21 5.85
CA PHE A 28 -2.70 24.50 6.19
C PHE A 28 -1.55 24.86 5.23
N ARG A 29 -0.74 23.91 4.78
CA ARG A 29 0.31 24.16 3.77
C ARG A 29 -0.28 24.74 2.47
N TYR A 30 -1.47 24.31 2.07
CA TYR A 30 -2.15 24.93 0.92
C TYR A 30 -2.71 26.30 1.27
N ALA A 31 -3.44 26.42 2.37
CA ALA A 31 -4.15 27.63 2.79
C ALA A 31 -3.19 28.83 2.98
N ASP A 32 -2.04 28.60 3.63
CA ASP A 32 -1.02 29.61 3.88
C ASP A 32 -0.39 30.17 2.59
N CYS A 33 -0.24 29.32 1.57
CA CYS A 33 0.39 29.71 0.30
C CYS A 33 -0.59 30.36 -0.70
N HIS A 34 -1.85 29.94 -0.70
CA HIS A 34 -2.78 30.24 -1.81
C HIS A 34 -4.04 31.00 -1.37
N GLY A 35 -4.44 30.88 -0.12
CA GLY A 35 -5.70 31.39 0.40
C GLY A 35 -5.54 32.63 1.28
N ASN A 36 -6.59 33.47 1.30
CA ASN A 36 -6.87 34.38 2.38
C ASN A 36 -8.04 33.78 3.16
N TRP A 37 -7.76 32.63 3.82
CA TRP A 37 -8.78 31.81 4.44
C TRP A 37 -8.78 31.96 5.96
N ASP A 38 -9.98 32.18 6.51
CA ASP A 38 -10.27 32.07 7.94
C ASP A 38 -10.74 30.65 8.22
N THR A 39 -9.93 29.88 8.93
CA THR A 39 -10.16 28.44 9.12
C THR A 39 -10.78 28.15 10.48
N LEU A 40 -11.91 27.47 10.47
CA LEU A 40 -12.56 26.95 11.67
C LEU A 40 -12.38 25.44 11.71
N VAL A 41 -11.56 24.97 12.66
CA VAL A 41 -11.29 23.53 12.85
C VAL A 41 -12.25 22.97 13.91
N VAL A 42 -12.97 21.92 13.54
CA VAL A 42 -13.88 21.19 14.45
C VAL A 42 -13.38 19.73 14.51
N PRO A 43 -12.94 19.26 15.69
CA PRO A 43 -12.63 17.84 15.86
C PRO A 43 -13.88 16.96 15.74
N SER A 44 -13.81 15.86 14.99
CA SER A 44 -14.99 15.02 14.68
C SER A 44 -15.31 13.94 15.72
N THR A 45 -14.83 14.08 16.96
CA THR A 45 -14.88 13.00 17.97
C THR A 45 -15.94 13.13 19.04
N ASP A 46 -16.74 14.22 19.05
CA ASP A 46 -17.65 14.53 20.15
C ASP A 46 -19.03 14.97 19.66
N GLU A 47 -20.11 14.42 20.21
CA GLU A 47 -21.50 14.82 19.90
C GLU A 47 -21.79 16.31 20.20
N SER A 48 -21.09 16.91 21.18
CA SER A 48 -21.19 18.34 21.46
C SER A 48 -20.82 19.22 20.26
N TYR A 49 -19.99 18.72 19.34
CA TYR A 49 -19.59 19.43 18.13
C TYR A 49 -20.71 19.57 17.08
N GLY A 50 -21.75 18.75 17.15
CA GLY A 50 -22.93 18.88 16.28
C GLY A 50 -23.63 20.23 16.49
N GLN A 51 -23.83 20.67 17.74
CA GLN A 51 -24.41 21.98 18.05
C GLN A 51 -23.47 23.13 17.64
N MET A 52 -22.17 22.95 17.86
CA MET A 52 -21.14 23.91 17.47
C MET A 52 -21.10 24.08 15.95
N THR A 53 -21.15 23.00 15.18
CA THR A 53 -21.16 23.02 13.70
C THR A 53 -22.39 23.77 13.19
N LYS A 54 -23.59 23.53 13.73
CA LYS A 54 -24.81 24.30 13.39
C LYS A 54 -24.65 25.79 13.65
N SER A 55 -24.06 26.16 14.79
CA SER A 55 -23.78 27.55 15.11
C SER A 55 -22.77 28.19 14.16
N ILE A 56 -21.74 27.44 13.75
CA ILE A 56 -20.71 27.87 12.80
C ILE A 56 -21.31 28.10 11.41
N LEU A 57 -22.10 27.16 10.91
CA LEU A 57 -22.78 27.28 9.61
C LEU A 57 -23.68 28.53 9.53
N LYS A 58 -24.41 28.86 10.63
CA LYS A 58 -25.24 30.06 10.72
C LYS A 58 -24.45 31.39 10.63
N ARG A 59 -23.13 31.34 10.92
CA ARG A 59 -22.26 32.54 10.86
C ARG A 59 -21.70 32.80 9.46
N GLY A 60 -22.08 31.99 8.45
CA GLY A 60 -21.64 32.10 7.07
C GLY A 60 -20.30 31.44 6.85
N ILE A 61 -20.32 30.28 6.17
CA ILE A 61 -19.16 29.49 5.75
C ILE A 61 -19.19 29.43 4.23
N ASP A 62 -18.04 29.62 3.58
CA ASP A 62 -17.93 29.61 2.12
C ASP A 62 -17.71 28.19 1.57
N GLY A 63 -17.11 27.27 2.36
CA GLY A 63 -16.90 25.87 1.97
C GLY A 63 -16.39 25.03 3.12
N ALA A 64 -16.42 23.70 2.97
CA ALA A 64 -16.01 22.76 4.00
C ALA A 64 -15.14 21.61 3.48
N ILE A 65 -14.25 21.12 4.34
CA ILE A 65 -13.53 19.85 4.15
C ILE A 65 -13.87 18.94 5.33
N VAL A 66 -14.35 17.74 5.04
CA VAL A 66 -14.85 16.81 6.04
C VAL A 66 -14.15 15.46 5.92
N LYS A 67 -13.45 15.04 6.97
CA LYS A 67 -13.08 13.65 7.20
C LYS A 67 -13.88 13.14 8.39
N SER A 68 -14.85 12.31 8.11
CA SER A 68 -15.65 11.72 9.14
C SER A 68 -15.61 10.21 9.09
N GLU A 69 -15.49 9.65 10.26
CA GLU A 69 -15.54 8.23 10.50
C GLU A 69 -16.92 7.81 11.06
N SER A 70 -17.74 8.78 11.46
CA SER A 70 -19.07 8.52 12.01
C SER A 70 -20.14 8.73 10.94
N THR A 71 -21.25 7.99 11.08
CA THR A 71 -22.46 8.12 10.25
C THR A 71 -23.42 9.17 10.81
N GLU A 72 -22.98 10.03 11.74
CA GLU A 72 -23.84 10.75 12.64
C GLU A 72 -24.27 12.16 12.17
N SER A 73 -25.29 12.69 12.89
CA SER A 73 -26.17 13.77 12.48
C SER A 73 -25.52 15.13 12.19
N PHE A 74 -24.35 15.43 12.78
CA PHE A 74 -23.76 16.77 12.57
C PHE A 74 -23.14 16.96 11.19
N GLU A 75 -22.68 15.87 10.56
CA GLU A 75 -22.20 15.92 9.19
C GLU A 75 -23.34 16.16 8.20
N ALA A 76 -24.53 15.66 8.54
CA ALA A 76 -25.73 15.88 7.77
C ALA A 76 -25.95 17.37 7.52
N ASP A 77 -25.75 18.21 8.55
CA ASP A 77 -25.93 19.65 8.44
C ASP A 77 -24.90 20.30 7.49
N VAL A 78 -23.64 19.81 7.49
CA VAL A 78 -22.60 20.32 6.57
C VAL A 78 -22.92 19.92 5.13
N PHE A 79 -23.33 18.67 4.90
CA PHE A 79 -23.68 18.21 3.55
C PHE A 79 -25.02 18.74 3.05
N ALA A 80 -25.93 19.18 3.94
CA ALA A 80 -27.17 19.83 3.58
C ALA A 80 -27.02 21.33 3.36
N ALA A 81 -25.90 21.92 3.78
CA ALA A 81 -25.61 23.33 3.52
C ALA A 81 -25.35 23.57 2.04
N ASP A 82 -25.82 24.68 1.50
CA ASP A 82 -25.58 25.09 0.09
C ASP A 82 -24.18 25.72 -0.05
N ILE A 83 -23.16 24.94 0.28
CA ILE A 83 -21.73 25.29 0.19
C ILE A 83 -20.94 24.15 -0.47
N PRO A 84 -19.84 24.44 -1.17
CA PRO A 84 -18.94 23.41 -1.66
C PRO A 84 -18.34 22.57 -0.52
N VAL A 85 -18.40 21.23 -0.64
CA VAL A 85 -17.89 20.28 0.34
C VAL A 85 -16.94 19.29 -0.32
N VAL A 86 -15.73 19.17 0.22
CA VAL A 86 -14.76 18.10 -0.12
C VAL A 86 -14.72 17.08 1.00
N ALA A 87 -14.92 15.80 0.66
CA ALA A 87 -14.86 14.71 1.63
C ALA A 87 -13.53 13.95 1.50
N ILE A 88 -12.91 13.63 2.63
CA ILE A 88 -11.70 12.79 2.70
C ILE A 88 -12.07 11.39 3.18
N ASP A 89 -11.51 10.36 2.52
CA ASP A 89 -11.64 8.92 2.84
C ASP A 89 -13.08 8.40 2.99
N ARG A 90 -14.03 9.11 2.40
CA ARG A 90 -15.45 8.71 2.46
C ARG A 90 -15.80 7.80 1.30
N PRO A 91 -16.59 6.72 1.54
CA PRO A 91 -17.01 5.83 0.46
C PRO A 91 -17.95 6.52 -0.53
N ARG A 92 -17.84 6.10 -1.80
CA ARG A 92 -18.65 6.59 -2.93
C ARG A 92 -20.15 6.40 -2.74
N ILE A 93 -20.55 5.47 -1.89
CA ILE A 93 -21.89 4.87 -1.85
C ILE A 93 -22.68 5.27 -0.60
N SER A 94 -22.06 5.93 0.37
CA SER A 94 -22.76 6.31 1.59
C SER A 94 -23.79 7.42 1.32
N ARG A 95 -25.01 7.02 0.98
CA ARG A 95 -26.17 7.90 1.00
C ARG A 95 -26.55 8.20 2.47
N PRO A 96 -27.07 9.40 2.81
CA PRO A 96 -27.68 10.38 1.91
C PRO A 96 -26.76 11.56 1.51
N TYR A 97 -25.48 11.59 1.87
CA TYR A 97 -24.66 12.79 1.75
C TYR A 97 -23.71 12.71 0.58
N ASN A 98 -23.83 13.64 -0.36
CA ASN A 98 -22.95 13.77 -1.51
C ASN A 98 -22.02 14.97 -1.32
N ALA A 99 -20.71 14.75 -1.22
CA ALA A 99 -19.73 15.81 -1.36
C ALA A 99 -19.60 16.25 -2.83
N ASP A 100 -19.12 17.47 -3.06
CA ASP A 100 -18.83 17.97 -4.41
C ASP A 100 -17.56 17.36 -4.98
N ALA A 101 -16.62 16.95 -4.12
CA ALA A 101 -15.44 16.18 -4.50
C ALA A 101 -14.99 15.24 -3.38
N TYR A 102 -14.18 14.23 -3.75
CA TYR A 102 -13.66 13.23 -2.84
C TYR A 102 -12.15 13.11 -3.01
N VAL A 103 -11.43 13.06 -1.88
CA VAL A 103 -10.00 12.79 -1.86
C VAL A 103 -9.78 11.54 -1.01
N VAL A 104 -9.28 10.47 -1.62
CA VAL A 104 -9.21 9.15 -0.99
C VAL A 104 -7.81 8.55 -1.07
N ASN A 105 -7.46 7.70 -0.12
CA ASN A 105 -6.28 6.87 -0.21
C ASN A 105 -6.42 5.82 -1.33
N ASP A 106 -5.31 5.49 -2.00
CA ASP A 106 -5.23 4.34 -2.90
C ASP A 106 -5.18 3.03 -2.10
N ASN A 107 -6.34 2.62 -1.59
CA ASN A 107 -6.46 1.44 -0.74
C ASN A 107 -6.14 0.13 -1.49
N GLU A 108 -6.35 0.07 -2.80
CA GLU A 108 -5.91 -1.06 -3.62
C GLU A 108 -4.39 -1.17 -3.64
N ARG A 109 -3.71 -0.04 -3.88
CA ARG A 109 -2.24 0.00 -3.87
C ARG A 109 -1.68 -0.32 -2.49
N ILE A 110 -2.30 0.16 -1.41
CA ILE A 110 -1.90 -0.17 -0.04
C ILE A 110 -1.93 -1.70 0.17
N GLY A 111 -3.02 -2.38 -0.18
CA GLY A 111 -3.10 -3.84 -0.06
C GLY A 111 -2.07 -4.58 -0.93
N ARG A 112 -1.81 -4.11 -2.15
CA ARG A 112 -0.77 -4.65 -3.04
C ARG A 112 0.66 -4.43 -2.50
N GLU A 113 0.93 -3.29 -1.89
CA GLU A 113 2.24 -3.00 -1.26
C GLU A 113 2.49 -3.92 -0.05
N ALA A 114 1.47 -4.21 0.78
CA ALA A 114 1.59 -5.19 1.86
C ALA A 114 1.98 -6.58 1.32
N ALA A 115 1.30 -7.05 0.28
CA ALA A 115 1.61 -8.33 -0.36
C ALA A 115 3.02 -8.35 -0.97
N ARG A 116 3.44 -7.25 -1.61
CA ARG A 116 4.78 -7.09 -2.19
C ARG A 116 5.86 -7.11 -1.10
N HIS A 117 5.61 -6.42 0.00
CA HIS A 117 6.54 -6.41 1.13
C HIS A 117 6.75 -7.82 1.67
N PHE A 118 5.69 -8.57 1.95
CA PHE A 118 5.82 -9.96 2.42
C PHE A 118 6.49 -10.88 1.39
N ASP A 119 6.20 -10.72 0.11
CA ASP A 119 6.85 -11.49 -0.96
C ASP A 119 8.38 -11.25 -0.97
N SER A 120 8.83 -10.01 -0.70
CA SER A 120 10.25 -9.68 -0.58
C SER A 120 10.93 -10.31 0.63
N LEU A 121 10.17 -10.70 1.64
CA LEU A 121 10.67 -11.36 2.86
C LEU A 121 10.79 -12.88 2.71
N GLY A 122 10.23 -13.50 1.68
CA GLY A 122 10.28 -14.92 1.42
C GLY A 122 8.91 -15.61 1.52
N ARG A 123 8.93 -16.95 1.67
CA ARG A 123 7.70 -17.75 1.72
C ARG A 123 7.15 -17.88 3.14
N PHE A 124 5.85 -17.66 3.26
CA PHE A 124 5.08 -17.95 4.46
C PHE A 124 4.21 -19.19 4.24
N ALA A 125 3.92 -19.93 5.30
CA ALA A 125 3.02 -21.07 5.25
C ALA A 125 1.56 -20.64 5.04
N SER A 126 1.22 -19.42 5.51
CA SER A 126 -0.10 -18.82 5.30
C SER A 126 -0.02 -17.29 5.36
N TYR A 127 -1.11 -16.65 4.96
CA TYR A 127 -1.30 -15.20 4.99
C TYR A 127 -2.59 -14.87 5.71
N GLY A 128 -2.58 -13.80 6.50
CA GLY A 128 -3.73 -13.32 7.25
C GLY A 128 -4.04 -11.86 6.93
N PHE A 129 -5.32 -11.51 6.97
CA PHE A 129 -5.78 -10.14 6.96
C PHE A 129 -6.66 -9.86 8.17
N VAL A 130 -6.36 -8.79 8.90
CA VAL A 130 -7.15 -8.33 10.04
C VAL A 130 -7.88 -7.05 9.63
N PRO A 131 -9.19 -7.12 9.38
CA PRO A 131 -10.00 -5.96 9.01
C PRO A 131 -10.26 -5.03 10.19
N GLN A 132 -10.70 -3.81 9.91
CA GLN A 132 -11.36 -2.94 10.88
C GLN A 132 -12.74 -3.52 11.23
N GLU A 133 -13.10 -3.49 12.52
CA GLU A 133 -14.34 -4.11 12.99
C GLU A 133 -15.62 -3.45 12.49
N ASP A 134 -15.59 -2.15 12.25
CA ASP A 134 -16.76 -1.35 11.83
C ASP A 134 -17.18 -1.55 10.36
N ASN A 135 -16.74 -2.61 9.70
CA ASN A 135 -17.10 -2.92 8.32
C ASN A 135 -16.83 -1.78 7.32
N ARG A 136 -15.68 -1.09 7.47
CA ARG A 136 -15.29 0.06 6.64
C ARG A 136 -14.91 -0.38 5.23
N GLU A 137 -15.45 0.29 4.21
CA GLU A 137 -15.18 0.00 2.80
C GLU A 137 -13.68 0.04 2.47
N TRP A 138 -12.94 1.04 2.97
CA TRP A 138 -11.50 1.12 2.76
C TRP A 138 -10.73 -0.10 3.28
N SER A 139 -11.18 -0.67 4.41
CA SER A 139 -10.60 -1.89 4.98
C SER A 139 -10.84 -3.09 4.07
N HIS A 140 -12.06 -3.24 3.54
CA HIS A 140 -12.39 -4.31 2.59
C HIS A 140 -11.59 -4.20 1.30
N ILE A 141 -11.42 -2.98 0.76
CA ILE A 141 -10.61 -2.75 -0.45
C ILE A 141 -9.15 -3.17 -0.19
N ARG A 142 -8.55 -2.77 0.94
CA ARG A 142 -7.20 -3.19 1.36
C ARG A 142 -7.07 -4.71 1.41
N GLY A 143 -7.99 -5.37 2.11
CA GLY A 143 -8.00 -6.84 2.25
C GLY A 143 -8.20 -7.58 0.93
N ALA A 144 -9.12 -7.12 0.09
CA ALA A 144 -9.37 -7.71 -1.23
C ALA A 144 -8.15 -7.59 -2.15
N ALA A 145 -7.52 -6.41 -2.20
CA ALA A 145 -6.32 -6.16 -2.99
C ALA A 145 -5.11 -6.97 -2.48
N PHE A 146 -4.95 -7.08 -1.16
CA PHE A 146 -3.93 -7.94 -0.55
C PHE A 146 -4.10 -9.40 -0.95
N ARG A 147 -5.32 -9.97 -0.80
CA ARG A 147 -5.62 -11.36 -1.18
C ARG A 147 -5.36 -11.61 -2.66
N ALA A 148 -5.79 -10.70 -3.53
CA ALA A 148 -5.55 -10.81 -4.96
C ALA A 148 -4.05 -10.81 -5.27
N ALA A 149 -3.29 -9.87 -4.71
CA ALA A 149 -1.87 -9.73 -4.97
C ALA A 149 -1.04 -10.90 -4.41
N VAL A 150 -1.42 -11.49 -3.27
CA VAL A 150 -0.79 -12.73 -2.76
C VAL A 150 -1.03 -13.88 -3.72
N LYS A 151 -2.27 -14.09 -4.19
CA LYS A 151 -2.62 -15.17 -5.12
C LYS A 151 -2.00 -15.00 -6.51
N GLU A 152 -1.83 -13.78 -6.99
CA GLU A 152 -1.09 -13.50 -8.24
C GLU A 152 0.35 -14.03 -8.17
N ARG A 153 1.01 -13.97 -7.01
CA ARG A 153 2.39 -14.40 -6.78
C ARG A 153 2.50 -15.87 -6.38
N GLN A 154 1.57 -16.33 -5.57
CA GLN A 154 1.55 -17.66 -4.99
C GLN A 154 0.13 -18.22 -5.11
N ARG A 155 -0.17 -18.87 -6.25
CA ARG A 155 -1.53 -19.34 -6.60
C ARG A 155 -2.18 -20.19 -5.50
N ASP A 156 -1.39 -21.02 -4.82
CA ASP A 156 -1.87 -21.95 -3.79
C ASP A 156 -1.77 -21.38 -2.37
N ALA A 157 -1.44 -20.09 -2.23
CA ALA A 157 -1.33 -19.46 -0.92
C ALA A 157 -2.67 -19.49 -0.18
N LYS A 158 -2.63 -19.95 1.08
CA LYS A 158 -3.77 -19.86 1.99
C LYS A 158 -3.84 -18.46 2.55
N VAL A 159 -4.86 -17.69 2.17
CA VAL A 159 -5.13 -16.33 2.70
C VAL A 159 -6.42 -16.37 3.49
N SER A 160 -6.34 -16.10 4.79
CA SER A 160 -7.46 -16.08 5.72
C SER A 160 -7.75 -14.65 6.15
N GLU A 161 -9.02 -14.27 6.22
CA GLU A 161 -9.46 -13.03 6.87
C GLU A 161 -9.92 -13.36 8.29
N ARG A 162 -9.59 -12.49 9.25
CA ARG A 162 -9.99 -12.68 10.63
C ARG A 162 -11.52 -12.73 10.76
N SER A 163 -11.98 -13.77 11.40
CA SER A 163 -13.35 -13.93 11.85
C SER A 163 -13.35 -14.45 13.28
N GLY A 164 -14.17 -13.90 14.15
CA GLY A 164 -14.23 -14.25 15.56
C GLY A 164 -13.05 -13.71 16.40
N PRO A 165 -12.77 -14.31 17.57
CA PRO A 165 -11.71 -13.88 18.48
C PRO A 165 -10.33 -13.92 17.81
N LEU A 166 -9.53 -12.87 17.98
CA LEU A 166 -8.23 -12.73 17.33
C LEU A 166 -7.26 -13.84 17.74
N ALA A 167 -7.26 -14.23 19.01
CA ALA A 167 -6.38 -15.26 19.56
C ALA A 167 -6.65 -16.63 18.91
N ASP A 168 -7.91 -17.04 18.83
CA ASP A 168 -8.29 -18.32 18.23
C ASP A 168 -7.93 -18.38 16.74
N TRP A 169 -8.21 -17.29 16.03
CA TRP A 169 -7.88 -17.17 14.62
C TRP A 169 -6.36 -17.22 14.39
N LEU A 170 -5.57 -16.47 15.17
CA LEU A 170 -4.10 -16.50 15.07
C LEU A 170 -3.54 -17.89 15.40
N ALA A 171 -4.03 -18.55 16.44
CA ALA A 171 -3.56 -19.88 16.82
C ALA A 171 -3.79 -20.92 15.71
N ALA A 172 -4.91 -20.85 15.01
CA ALA A 172 -5.28 -21.78 13.93
C ALA A 172 -4.49 -21.61 12.63
N LEU A 173 -3.84 -20.46 12.41
CA LEU A 173 -3.08 -20.22 11.16
C LEU A 173 -1.78 -21.03 11.11
N PRO A 174 -1.45 -21.70 9.98
CA PRO A 174 -0.13 -22.32 9.77
C PRO A 174 1.01 -21.30 9.87
N LYS A 175 2.08 -21.65 10.61
CA LYS A 175 3.26 -20.81 10.83
C LYS A 175 4.42 -21.20 9.91
N PRO A 176 5.29 -20.27 9.48
CA PRO A 176 5.21 -18.84 9.72
C PRO A 176 4.07 -18.19 8.92
N VAL A 177 3.39 -17.21 9.51
CA VAL A 177 2.29 -16.48 8.87
C VAL A 177 2.65 -15.01 8.67
N ALA A 178 2.24 -14.44 7.52
CA ALA A 178 2.32 -13.02 7.24
C ALA A 178 0.94 -12.38 7.49
N VAL A 179 0.85 -11.46 8.44
CA VAL A 179 -0.41 -10.80 8.83
C VAL A 179 -0.38 -9.34 8.40
N PHE A 180 -1.29 -8.98 7.50
CA PHE A 180 -1.60 -7.60 7.14
C PHE A 180 -2.79 -7.12 7.95
N ALA A 181 -2.61 -6.09 8.76
CA ALA A 181 -3.67 -5.44 9.50
C ALA A 181 -4.14 -4.17 8.79
N ALA A 182 -5.43 -3.91 8.82
CA ALA A 182 -6.05 -2.81 8.08
C ALA A 182 -5.46 -1.43 8.45
N PHE A 183 -5.03 -1.24 9.72
CA PHE A 183 -4.32 -0.06 10.21
C PHE A 183 -3.49 -0.39 11.47
N ASP A 184 -2.70 0.56 11.96
CA ASP A 184 -1.68 0.32 12.98
C ASP A 184 -2.24 -0.14 14.34
N MET A 185 -3.42 0.32 14.76
CA MET A 185 -4.05 -0.18 15.99
C MET A 185 -4.37 -1.67 15.90
N CYS A 186 -5.00 -2.11 14.78
CA CYS A 186 -5.24 -3.54 14.55
C CYS A 186 -3.94 -4.35 14.51
N ALA A 187 -2.85 -3.77 13.98
CA ALA A 187 -1.55 -4.42 13.97
C ALA A 187 -0.93 -4.54 15.37
N ALA A 188 -1.12 -3.53 16.20
CA ALA A 188 -0.69 -3.54 17.60
C ALA A 188 -1.45 -4.64 18.39
N ASP A 189 -2.76 -4.78 18.18
CA ASP A 189 -3.56 -5.84 18.79
C ASP A 189 -3.08 -7.24 18.38
N VAL A 190 -2.67 -7.41 17.11
CA VAL A 190 -2.05 -8.67 16.64
C VAL A 190 -0.74 -8.95 17.36
N ILE A 191 0.13 -7.94 17.55
CA ILE A 191 1.41 -8.10 18.26
C ILE A 191 1.16 -8.48 19.73
N GLU A 192 0.23 -7.80 20.40
CA GLU A 192 -0.12 -8.09 21.81
C GLU A 192 -0.69 -9.51 21.95
N THR A 193 -1.63 -9.88 21.08
CA THR A 193 -2.18 -11.25 21.07
C THR A 193 -1.08 -12.31 20.80
N CYS A 194 -0.09 -12.00 19.96
CA CYS A 194 1.07 -12.88 19.79
C CYS A 194 1.86 -13.07 21.08
N HIS A 195 2.03 -12.02 21.90
CA HIS A 195 2.68 -12.12 23.21
C HIS A 195 1.90 -13.03 24.15
N GLU A 196 0.58 -12.87 24.23
CA GLU A 196 -0.30 -13.72 25.06
C GLU A 196 -0.23 -15.19 24.64
N LEU A 197 -0.16 -15.46 23.33
CA LEU A 197 -0.04 -16.81 22.75
C LEU A 197 1.40 -17.35 22.71
N HIS A 198 2.38 -16.62 23.25
CA HIS A 198 3.81 -16.97 23.19
C HIS A 198 4.36 -17.17 21.78
N LEU A 199 3.73 -16.53 20.76
CA LEU A 199 4.18 -16.51 19.38
C LEU A 199 5.25 -15.42 19.17
N LYS A 200 6.31 -15.76 18.44
CA LYS A 200 7.41 -14.82 18.19
C LYS A 200 7.15 -13.97 16.95
N VAL A 201 7.07 -12.66 17.14
CA VAL A 201 7.05 -11.67 16.05
C VAL A 201 8.48 -11.22 15.79
N PRO A 202 8.97 -11.31 14.52
CA PRO A 202 8.31 -11.74 13.31
C PRO A 202 8.50 -13.24 12.95
N LYS A 203 9.15 -14.04 13.78
CA LYS A 203 9.57 -15.41 13.42
C LYS A 203 8.38 -16.33 13.08
N ASP A 204 7.35 -16.31 13.94
CA ASP A 204 6.16 -17.13 13.79
C ASP A 204 5.04 -16.34 13.09
N VAL A 205 4.96 -15.03 13.36
CA VAL A 205 3.97 -14.10 12.82
C VAL A 205 4.67 -12.81 12.39
N ALA A 206 4.81 -12.56 11.11
CA ALA A 206 5.26 -11.26 10.60
C ALA A 206 4.06 -10.33 10.48
N VAL A 207 4.17 -9.08 10.95
CA VAL A 207 3.03 -8.14 11.02
C VAL A 207 3.35 -6.82 10.33
N ILE A 208 2.43 -6.36 9.48
CA ILE A 208 2.47 -5.02 8.87
C ILE A 208 1.15 -4.29 9.10
N GLY A 209 1.25 -3.01 9.49
CA GLY A 209 0.13 -2.08 9.63
C GLY A 209 0.05 -1.04 8.50
N VAL A 210 -0.78 -0.04 8.69
CA VAL A 210 -0.95 1.12 7.81
C VAL A 210 -1.17 2.36 8.68
N ASP A 211 -0.75 3.50 8.21
CA ASP A 211 -0.81 4.89 8.67
C ASP A 211 0.53 5.40 9.22
N ASN A 212 1.41 4.52 9.65
CA ASN A 212 2.68 4.87 10.28
C ASN A 212 2.50 5.84 11.47
N ASP A 213 1.48 5.57 12.30
CA ASP A 213 1.31 6.31 13.55
C ASP A 213 2.52 6.04 14.46
N THR A 214 3.38 7.05 14.59
CA THR A 214 4.65 6.91 15.32
C THR A 214 4.43 6.60 16.80
N THR A 215 3.31 7.05 17.39
CA THR A 215 2.97 6.74 18.78
C THR A 215 2.70 5.25 18.97
N ILE A 216 2.15 4.58 17.96
CA ILE A 216 1.90 3.14 17.98
C ILE A 216 3.15 2.38 17.53
N CYS A 217 3.63 2.71 16.32
CA CYS A 217 4.69 1.95 15.66
C CYS A 217 6.00 1.89 16.43
N GLU A 218 6.38 2.97 17.12
CA GLU A 218 7.65 3.04 17.88
C GLU A 218 7.54 2.44 19.30
N HIS A 219 6.32 2.24 19.82
CA HIS A 219 6.10 1.77 21.18
C HIS A 219 5.60 0.32 21.28
N THR A 220 5.18 -0.30 20.16
CA THR A 220 4.97 -1.76 20.12
C THR A 220 6.28 -2.53 20.33
N LYS A 221 6.21 -3.76 20.80
CA LYS A 221 7.37 -4.66 20.97
C LYS A 221 7.06 -6.02 20.35
N PRO A 222 7.72 -6.33 19.22
CA PRO A 222 8.68 -5.51 18.45
C PRO A 222 8.02 -4.28 17.79
N LYS A 223 8.86 -3.29 17.37
CA LYS A 223 8.39 -2.09 16.68
C LYS A 223 7.69 -2.43 15.37
N LEU A 224 6.57 -1.77 15.11
CA LEU A 224 5.68 -2.10 14.01
C LEU A 224 6.13 -1.51 12.66
N THR A 225 6.31 -2.38 11.68
CA THR A 225 6.42 -2.01 10.26
C THR A 225 5.06 -1.53 9.75
N SER A 226 5.03 -0.41 9.05
CA SER A 226 3.77 0.18 8.59
C SER A 226 3.90 0.82 7.20
N ILE A 227 2.86 0.68 6.38
CA ILE A 227 2.71 1.38 5.11
C ILE A 227 2.33 2.83 5.41
N ARG A 228 2.92 3.77 4.67
CA ARG A 228 2.68 5.21 4.82
C ARG A 228 1.78 5.73 3.71
N PRO A 229 0.49 5.98 3.96
CA PRO A 229 -0.32 6.80 3.08
C PRO A 229 0.23 8.25 3.03
N ASP A 230 -0.08 8.99 1.98
CA ASP A 230 0.28 10.41 1.88
C ASP A 230 -0.82 11.29 2.51
N HIS A 231 -0.92 11.27 3.83
CA HIS A 231 -1.94 12.04 4.54
C HIS A 231 -1.75 13.56 4.39
N VAL A 232 -0.51 14.04 4.37
CA VAL A 232 -0.20 15.45 4.12
C VAL A 232 -0.61 15.84 2.70
N GLY A 233 -0.22 15.03 1.71
CA GLY A 233 -0.64 15.24 0.31
C GLY A 233 -2.15 15.19 0.13
N GLN A 234 -2.84 14.32 0.88
CA GLN A 234 -4.29 14.20 0.87
C GLN A 234 -4.98 15.48 1.39
N GLY A 235 -4.53 16.02 2.51
CA GLY A 235 -5.04 17.29 3.05
C GLY A 235 -4.77 18.46 2.11
N PHE A 236 -3.58 18.52 1.52
CA PHE A 236 -3.22 19.53 0.50
C PHE A 236 -4.10 19.43 -0.75
N ALA A 237 -4.35 18.22 -1.24
CA ALA A 237 -5.20 17.97 -2.40
C ALA A 237 -6.66 18.37 -2.12
N ALA A 238 -7.16 18.10 -0.92
CA ALA A 238 -8.52 18.50 -0.52
C ALA A 238 -8.68 20.03 -0.47
N ALA A 239 -7.71 20.73 0.10
CA ALA A 239 -7.73 22.20 0.12
C ALA A 239 -7.65 22.79 -1.30
N LYS A 240 -6.77 22.24 -2.15
CA LYS A 240 -6.66 22.65 -3.55
C LYS A 240 -7.95 22.44 -4.33
N GLU A 241 -8.63 21.32 -4.11
CA GLU A 241 -9.87 21.00 -4.78
C GLU A 241 -11.02 21.91 -4.29
N LEU A 242 -11.07 22.18 -2.98
CA LEU A 242 -12.04 23.15 -2.44
C LEU A 242 -11.85 24.54 -3.07
N ASP A 243 -10.61 25.00 -3.22
CA ASP A 243 -10.33 26.31 -3.88
C ASP A 243 -10.79 26.32 -5.35
N ARG A 244 -10.65 25.21 -6.07
CA ARG A 244 -11.16 25.07 -7.45
C ARG A 244 -12.69 25.16 -7.49
N LEU A 245 -13.37 24.47 -6.56
CA LEU A 245 -14.85 24.54 -6.42
C LEU A 245 -15.31 25.95 -6.12
N LEU A 246 -14.70 26.60 -5.12
CA LEU A 246 -15.00 27.97 -4.71
C LEU A 246 -14.74 29.02 -5.81
N SER A 247 -13.83 28.71 -6.73
CA SER A 247 -13.50 29.57 -7.89
C SER A 247 -14.37 29.27 -9.12
N GLY A 248 -15.30 28.31 -9.05
CA GLY A 248 -16.11 27.85 -10.17
C GLY A 248 -15.32 27.12 -11.27
N LYS A 249 -14.08 26.70 -10.99
CA LYS A 249 -13.18 26.05 -11.95
C LYS A 249 -13.24 24.54 -11.93
N ALA A 250 -13.84 23.94 -10.90
CA ALA A 250 -13.97 22.50 -10.75
C ALA A 250 -15.36 22.02 -11.16
N LYS A 251 -15.44 20.82 -11.74
CA LYS A 251 -16.69 20.11 -11.92
C LYS A 251 -17.04 19.39 -10.62
N ARG A 252 -18.32 19.38 -10.27
CA ARG A 252 -18.80 18.60 -9.12
C ARG A 252 -18.54 17.11 -9.33
N ARG A 253 -18.17 16.41 -8.23
CA ARG A 253 -17.90 14.95 -8.14
C ARG A 253 -16.57 14.49 -8.74
N ASP A 254 -15.52 15.29 -8.60
CA ASP A 254 -14.17 14.81 -8.88
C ASP A 254 -13.68 13.83 -7.80
N PHE A 255 -12.94 12.79 -8.25
CA PHE A 255 -12.29 11.81 -7.39
C PHE A 255 -10.79 11.93 -7.52
N ILE A 256 -10.12 12.23 -6.41
CA ILE A 256 -8.66 12.33 -6.33
C ILE A 256 -8.16 11.17 -5.48
N THR A 257 -7.32 10.32 -6.05
CA THR A 257 -6.72 9.18 -5.36
C THR A 257 -5.28 9.49 -4.99
N CYS A 258 -4.92 9.36 -3.71
CA CYS A 258 -3.58 9.60 -3.18
C CYS A 258 -2.85 8.28 -2.95
N PRO A 259 -1.76 7.99 -3.70
CA PRO A 259 -1.01 6.76 -3.52
C PRO A 259 -0.20 6.79 -2.23
N PRO A 260 0.11 5.61 -1.61
CA PRO A 260 1.04 5.55 -0.49
C PRO A 260 2.45 5.98 -0.93
N ILE A 261 3.18 6.59 0.00
CA ILE A 261 4.53 7.13 -0.23
C ILE A 261 5.66 6.16 0.16
N GLY A 262 5.32 4.96 0.64
CA GLY A 262 6.28 3.91 0.95
C GLY A 262 5.95 3.12 2.21
N ILE A 263 6.94 2.38 2.71
CA ILE A 263 6.84 1.55 3.91
C ILE A 263 7.93 2.00 4.89
N SER A 264 7.57 2.18 6.17
CA SER A 264 8.51 2.31 7.27
C SER A 264 8.79 0.92 7.84
N GLU A 265 9.88 0.31 7.41
CA GLU A 265 10.28 -1.00 7.88
C GLU A 265 10.83 -0.92 9.31
N ARG A 266 10.36 -1.84 10.21
CA ARG A 266 10.78 -1.99 11.59
C ARG A 266 10.85 -3.47 11.97
N ASP A 267 10.96 -3.74 13.27
CA ASP A 267 11.25 -5.08 13.81
C ASP A 267 10.16 -6.12 13.55
N SER A 268 8.88 -5.73 13.41
CA SER A 268 7.76 -6.67 13.24
C SER A 268 7.80 -7.44 11.91
N THR A 269 8.69 -7.04 11.00
CA THR A 269 9.01 -7.76 9.75
C THR A 269 10.52 -7.94 9.53
N ALA A 270 11.39 -7.37 10.37
CA ALA A 270 12.84 -7.30 10.13
C ALA A 270 13.59 -8.64 10.37
N ALA A 271 13.09 -9.53 11.19
CA ALA A 271 13.75 -10.77 11.56
C ALA A 271 13.01 -12.02 11.04
N VAL A 272 12.68 -12.06 9.77
CA VAL A 272 12.25 -13.28 9.11
C VAL A 272 13.46 -14.23 8.92
N PRO A 273 13.27 -15.56 8.78
CA PRO A 273 14.35 -16.56 8.94
C PRO A 273 15.66 -16.24 8.26
N PRO A 274 16.79 -16.76 8.75
CA PRO A 274 18.08 -16.51 8.12
C PRO A 274 18.02 -16.87 6.63
N GLY A 275 18.01 -15.84 5.77
CA GLY A 275 17.82 -15.99 4.31
C GLY A 275 17.04 -14.86 3.68
N VAL A 276 16.14 -14.22 4.42
CA VAL A 276 15.25 -13.18 3.87
C VAL A 276 16.00 -11.92 3.44
N HIS A 277 16.96 -11.46 4.23
CA HIS A 277 17.87 -10.39 3.81
C HIS A 277 18.58 -10.76 2.49
N ILE A 278 19.02 -12.01 2.38
CA ILE A 278 19.67 -12.55 1.19
C ILE A 278 18.73 -12.51 -0.01
N VAL A 279 17.48 -12.97 0.16
CA VAL A 279 16.46 -12.94 -0.91
C VAL A 279 16.14 -11.50 -1.33
N ARG A 280 15.94 -10.61 -0.38
CA ARG A 280 15.65 -9.18 -0.66
C ARG A 280 16.78 -8.53 -1.46
N GLU A 281 18.01 -8.64 -1.00
CA GLU A 281 19.16 -8.04 -1.68
C GLU A 281 19.43 -8.67 -3.03
N ALA A 282 19.35 -10.00 -3.13
CA ALA A 282 19.52 -10.71 -4.39
C ALA A 282 18.43 -10.29 -5.40
N ASN A 283 17.16 -10.23 -4.98
CA ASN A 283 16.08 -9.81 -5.85
C ASN A 283 16.19 -8.33 -6.24
N ALA A 284 16.55 -7.44 -5.33
CA ALA A 284 16.78 -6.01 -5.64
C ALA A 284 17.92 -5.83 -6.66
N TYR A 285 18.96 -6.65 -6.59
CA TYR A 285 20.03 -6.65 -7.58
C TYR A 285 19.54 -7.20 -8.93
N LEU A 286 18.80 -8.31 -8.92
CA LEU A 286 18.24 -8.92 -10.12
C LEU A 286 17.21 -8.01 -10.80
N ASP A 287 16.39 -7.27 -10.08
CA ASP A 287 15.42 -6.31 -10.64
C ASP A 287 16.11 -5.24 -11.51
N LYS A 288 17.31 -4.84 -11.11
CA LYS A 288 18.09 -3.81 -11.83
C LYS A 288 18.94 -4.38 -12.95
N HIS A 289 19.53 -5.57 -12.76
CA HIS A 289 20.65 -6.05 -13.58
C HIS A 289 20.39 -7.38 -14.30
N ALA A 290 19.24 -8.06 -14.11
CA ALA A 290 19.01 -9.40 -14.67
C ALA A 290 19.21 -9.47 -16.20
N LEU A 291 18.86 -8.39 -16.92
CA LEU A 291 18.98 -8.31 -18.37
C LEU A 291 20.39 -7.92 -18.88
N GLU A 292 21.29 -7.60 -17.96
CA GLU A 292 22.69 -7.36 -18.26
C GLU A 292 23.48 -8.69 -18.30
N PRO A 293 24.70 -8.73 -18.84
CA PRO A 293 25.51 -9.97 -18.91
C PRO A 293 26.12 -10.36 -17.55
N ILE A 294 25.32 -10.29 -16.47
CA ILE A 294 25.72 -10.68 -15.12
C ILE A 294 25.78 -12.22 -14.96
N ARG A 295 26.54 -12.65 -13.96
CA ARG A 295 26.63 -14.03 -13.46
C ARG A 295 26.02 -14.13 -12.07
N VAL A 296 25.71 -15.32 -11.62
CA VAL A 296 25.27 -15.57 -10.23
C VAL A 296 26.26 -15.04 -9.19
N ALA A 297 27.55 -15.09 -9.50
CA ALA A 297 28.59 -14.55 -8.62
C ALA A 297 28.41 -13.05 -8.33
N ASP A 298 27.93 -12.27 -9.31
CA ASP A 298 27.68 -10.84 -9.15
C ASP A 298 26.50 -10.58 -8.21
N VAL A 299 25.43 -11.40 -8.35
CA VAL A 299 24.26 -11.38 -7.42
C VAL A 299 24.70 -11.78 -6.02
N VAL A 300 25.49 -12.82 -5.87
CA VAL A 300 26.01 -13.28 -4.58
C VAL A 300 26.88 -12.22 -3.93
N SER A 301 27.72 -11.54 -4.69
CA SER A 301 28.58 -10.46 -4.18
C SER A 301 27.77 -9.29 -3.61
N SER A 302 26.59 -9.02 -4.17
CA SER A 302 25.70 -7.95 -3.66
C SER A 302 25.14 -8.24 -2.26
N VAL A 303 25.06 -9.53 -1.89
CA VAL A 303 24.43 -9.99 -0.63
C VAL A 303 25.43 -10.09 0.54
N ARG A 304 26.72 -9.88 0.28
CA ARG A 304 27.81 -9.86 1.29
C ARG A 304 27.93 -11.09 2.19
N VAL A 305 27.58 -12.27 1.67
CA VAL A 305 27.77 -13.58 2.33
C VAL A 305 28.47 -14.56 1.39
N SER A 306 28.89 -15.72 1.89
CA SER A 306 29.51 -16.75 1.02
C SER A 306 28.51 -17.28 -0.01
N ALA A 307 28.98 -17.67 -1.21
CA ALA A 307 28.15 -18.18 -2.29
C ALA A 307 27.32 -19.41 -1.86
N ARG A 308 27.90 -20.28 -1.04
CA ARG A 308 27.22 -21.45 -0.50
C ARG A 308 26.05 -21.04 0.39
N LEU A 309 26.26 -20.07 1.30
CA LEU A 309 25.23 -19.59 2.20
C LEU A 309 24.13 -18.83 1.45
N ALA A 310 24.51 -17.97 0.49
CA ALA A 310 23.55 -17.24 -0.34
C ALA A 310 22.61 -18.20 -1.09
N ASN A 311 23.15 -19.18 -1.81
CA ASN A 311 22.34 -20.15 -2.56
C ASN A 311 21.48 -21.04 -1.65
N LEU A 312 22.03 -21.52 -0.52
CA LEU A 312 21.29 -22.33 0.43
C LEU A 312 20.08 -21.57 0.97
N ARG A 313 20.30 -20.37 1.51
CA ARG A 313 19.24 -19.56 2.13
C ARG A 313 18.24 -19.03 1.12
N TYR A 314 18.71 -18.69 -0.08
CA TYR A 314 17.82 -18.28 -1.17
C TYR A 314 16.90 -19.45 -1.57
N SER A 315 17.46 -20.65 -1.75
CA SER A 315 16.68 -21.83 -2.12
C SER A 315 15.72 -22.29 -1.02
N GLU A 316 16.13 -22.23 0.25
CA GLU A 316 15.24 -22.52 1.40
C GLU A 316 14.05 -21.56 1.46
N ALA A 317 14.27 -20.28 1.14
CA ALA A 317 13.25 -19.26 1.24
C ALA A 317 12.32 -19.18 -0.01
N THR A 318 12.85 -19.46 -1.22
CA THR A 318 12.12 -19.27 -2.48
C THR A 318 11.73 -20.57 -3.17
N GLY A 319 12.29 -21.70 -2.74
CA GLY A 319 12.07 -23.01 -3.36
C GLY A 319 12.89 -23.24 -4.64
N HIS A 320 13.74 -22.30 -5.07
CA HIS A 320 14.59 -22.40 -6.25
C HIS A 320 15.92 -21.63 -6.09
N SER A 321 16.90 -21.89 -6.95
CA SER A 321 18.21 -21.25 -6.86
C SER A 321 18.22 -19.81 -7.45
N ILE A 322 19.20 -18.99 -7.03
CA ILE A 322 19.47 -17.67 -7.64
C ILE A 322 19.68 -17.79 -9.16
N GLN A 323 20.33 -18.87 -9.61
CA GLN A 323 20.50 -19.13 -11.06
C GLN A 323 19.16 -19.33 -11.78
N ALA A 324 18.25 -20.11 -11.16
CA ALA A 324 16.94 -20.37 -11.73
C ALA A 324 16.12 -19.06 -11.84
N GLU A 325 16.19 -18.21 -10.81
CA GLU A 325 15.52 -16.91 -10.80
C GLU A 325 16.05 -15.96 -11.88
N LEU A 326 17.38 -15.86 -12.01
CA LEU A 326 18.02 -15.07 -13.07
C LEU A 326 17.57 -15.54 -14.46
N VAL A 327 17.55 -16.85 -14.68
CA VAL A 327 17.09 -17.44 -15.95
C VAL A 327 15.61 -17.16 -16.20
N ALA A 328 14.75 -17.34 -15.18
CA ALA A 328 13.33 -17.08 -15.30
C ALA A 328 13.03 -15.64 -15.71
N ARG A 329 13.68 -14.64 -15.10
CA ARG A 329 13.54 -13.22 -15.45
C ARG A 329 13.98 -12.93 -16.87
N ARG A 330 15.11 -13.47 -17.30
CA ARG A 330 15.60 -13.34 -18.67
C ARG A 330 14.64 -13.95 -19.69
N LEU A 331 14.14 -15.15 -19.41
CA LEU A 331 13.19 -15.85 -20.30
C LEU A 331 11.83 -15.13 -20.36
N ALA A 332 11.38 -14.51 -19.27
CA ALA A 332 10.17 -13.69 -19.29
C ALA A 332 10.30 -12.51 -20.25
N GLU A 333 11.45 -11.81 -20.24
CA GLU A 333 11.71 -10.71 -21.19
C GLU A 333 11.90 -11.22 -22.62
N VAL A 334 12.54 -12.38 -22.82
CA VAL A 334 12.62 -13.03 -24.14
C VAL A 334 11.23 -13.28 -24.71
N LYS A 335 10.31 -13.84 -23.93
CA LYS A 335 8.92 -14.06 -24.36
C LYS A 335 8.24 -12.75 -24.77
N ARG A 336 8.38 -11.71 -23.96
CA ARG A 336 7.82 -10.37 -24.25
C ARG A 336 8.35 -9.81 -25.56
N LEU A 337 9.66 -9.93 -25.81
CA LEU A 337 10.29 -9.43 -27.04
C LEU A 337 9.94 -10.29 -28.26
N LEU A 338 9.78 -11.61 -28.10
CA LEU A 338 9.36 -12.51 -29.19
C LEU A 338 7.94 -12.19 -29.68
N SER A 339 7.02 -11.89 -28.77
CA SER A 339 5.64 -11.55 -29.10
C SER A 339 5.46 -10.10 -29.55
N GLY A 340 6.26 -9.17 -29.01
CA GLY A 340 6.07 -7.73 -29.22
C GLY A 340 7.00 -7.10 -30.28
N THR A 341 7.96 -7.84 -30.88
CA THR A 341 8.93 -7.27 -31.82
C THR A 341 9.35 -8.22 -32.94
N ASP A 342 9.81 -7.64 -34.06
CA ASP A 342 10.44 -8.38 -35.17
C ASP A 342 11.96 -8.53 -35.02
N TRP A 343 12.50 -8.28 -33.87
CA TRP A 343 13.94 -8.30 -33.65
C TRP A 343 14.54 -9.66 -34.00
N PRO A 344 15.74 -9.69 -34.64
CA PRO A 344 16.51 -10.92 -34.84
C PRO A 344 16.77 -11.62 -33.50
N MET A 345 16.80 -12.96 -33.52
CA MET A 345 17.03 -13.77 -32.31
C MET A 345 18.36 -13.45 -31.63
N THR A 346 19.39 -13.09 -32.43
CA THR A 346 20.68 -12.62 -31.92
C THR A 346 20.56 -11.36 -31.09
N ARG A 347 19.78 -10.38 -31.56
CA ARG A 347 19.53 -9.12 -30.84
C ARG A 347 18.76 -9.36 -29.52
N ILE A 348 17.75 -10.24 -29.54
CA ILE A 348 17.01 -10.62 -28.33
C ILE A 348 17.94 -11.29 -27.33
N ALA A 349 18.80 -12.21 -27.76
CA ALA A 349 19.76 -12.86 -26.87
C ALA A 349 20.67 -11.85 -26.17
N MET A 350 21.27 -10.94 -26.90
CA MET A 350 22.12 -9.90 -26.32
C MET A 350 21.36 -8.97 -25.37
N ARG A 351 20.15 -8.55 -25.76
CA ARG A 351 19.33 -7.65 -24.94
C ARG A 351 18.88 -8.25 -23.61
N CYS A 352 18.75 -9.58 -23.57
CA CYS A 352 18.36 -10.34 -22.38
C CYS A 352 19.55 -10.93 -21.61
N GLY A 353 20.77 -10.45 -21.84
CA GLY A 353 21.96 -10.84 -21.08
C GLY A 353 22.51 -12.25 -21.37
N PHE A 354 22.15 -12.85 -22.52
CA PHE A 354 22.71 -14.11 -22.96
C PHE A 354 23.98 -13.93 -23.80
N LYS A 355 24.95 -14.82 -23.61
CA LYS A 355 26.24 -14.77 -24.35
C LYS A 355 26.10 -15.00 -25.85
N SER A 356 25.11 -15.78 -26.29
CA SER A 356 24.85 -16.08 -27.68
C SER A 356 23.41 -16.53 -27.91
N GLN A 357 22.97 -16.44 -29.17
CA GLN A 357 21.69 -16.97 -29.61
C GLN A 357 21.58 -18.49 -29.36
N THR A 358 22.63 -19.22 -29.54
CA THR A 358 22.66 -20.70 -29.36
C THR A 358 22.38 -21.08 -27.91
N VAL A 359 23.02 -20.39 -26.97
CA VAL A 359 22.77 -20.61 -25.54
C VAL A 359 21.31 -20.32 -25.19
N LEU A 360 20.77 -19.21 -25.67
CA LEU A 360 19.37 -18.88 -25.45
C LEU A 360 18.43 -19.90 -26.11
N ALA A 361 18.71 -20.33 -27.36
CA ALA A 361 17.84 -21.26 -28.07
C ALA A 361 17.73 -22.63 -27.34
N ASN A 362 18.84 -23.17 -26.88
CA ASN A 362 18.88 -24.42 -26.13
C ASN A 362 18.10 -24.29 -24.81
N LEU A 363 18.34 -23.21 -24.07
CA LEU A 363 17.67 -22.96 -22.80
C LEU A 363 16.17 -22.73 -22.97
N PHE A 364 15.77 -21.97 -23.97
CA PHE A 364 14.36 -21.71 -24.28
C PHE A 364 13.60 -22.99 -24.66
N SER A 365 14.19 -23.81 -25.53
CA SER A 365 13.59 -25.08 -25.93
C SER A 365 13.49 -26.07 -24.77
N SER A 366 14.51 -26.13 -23.92
CA SER A 366 14.50 -26.98 -22.71
C SER A 366 13.43 -26.53 -21.71
N HIS A 367 13.19 -25.22 -21.61
CA HIS A 367 12.29 -24.68 -20.60
C HIS A 367 10.81 -24.66 -21.04
N PHE A 368 10.56 -24.43 -22.33
CA PHE A 368 9.21 -24.29 -22.89
C PHE A 368 8.78 -25.43 -23.84
N GLY A 369 9.62 -26.41 -24.09
CA GLY A 369 9.32 -27.53 -24.99
C GLY A 369 9.17 -27.18 -26.47
N MET A 370 9.48 -25.92 -26.86
CA MET A 370 9.36 -25.44 -28.24
C MET A 370 10.46 -24.43 -28.60
N SER A 371 10.71 -24.27 -29.93
CA SER A 371 11.70 -23.30 -30.39
C SER A 371 11.19 -21.85 -30.25
N MET A 372 12.11 -20.89 -30.12
CA MET A 372 11.78 -19.45 -30.12
C MET A 372 11.03 -19.03 -31.40
N ARG A 373 11.32 -19.67 -32.54
CA ARG A 373 10.66 -19.40 -33.81
C ARG A 373 9.21 -19.87 -33.79
N SER A 374 8.98 -21.10 -33.29
CA SER A 374 7.62 -21.65 -33.08
C SER A 374 6.82 -20.80 -32.11
N TYR A 375 7.45 -20.37 -31.01
CA TYR A 375 6.80 -19.50 -30.01
C TYR A 375 6.38 -18.16 -30.65
N ARG A 376 7.26 -17.50 -31.42
CA ARG A 376 6.96 -16.22 -32.10
C ARG A 376 5.77 -16.38 -33.05
N ASN A 377 5.73 -17.45 -33.82
CA ASN A 377 4.65 -17.71 -34.80
C ASN A 377 3.30 -18.02 -34.12
N ALA A 378 3.33 -18.66 -32.95
CA ALA A 378 2.14 -18.97 -32.17
C ALA A 378 1.59 -17.79 -31.36
N SER A 379 2.41 -16.77 -31.10
CA SER A 379 2.07 -15.59 -30.28
C SER A 379 1.63 -14.37 -31.10
N ARG A 380 1.57 -14.51 -32.40
CA ARG A 380 1.08 -13.55 -33.41
C ARG A 380 -0.20 -14.07 -34.06
#